data_0d54e4ec313fd21eac17ff9f57cf912e
#
_entry.id   0d54e4ec313fd21eac17ff9f57cf912e
#
_cell.length_a   1.000
_cell.length_b   1.000
_cell.length_c   1.000
_cell.angle_alpha   90.00
_cell.angle_beta   90.00
_cell.angle_gamma   90.00
#
_symmetry.space_group_name_H-M   'P 1'
#
loop_
_entity.id
_entity.type
_entity.pdbx_description
1 polymer ?
#
loop_
_entity_poly.entity_id
_entity_poly.type
_entity_poly.pdbx_seq_one_letter_code
_entity_poly.pdbx_strand_id
1 'polypeptide(L)'
;MSEITVIALDVMGGDNAPGEMVKGAVDALGREQDIKVYLLGKEDMVNAELQKYTYDKNRLEVVNTTEVIETAEPPVNAIRRKKDSSIVVGMKMVKEGKADAFVSAGSSGAILVGGQVIVGRIKGVERPPLASLIPTEKGVALLIDCGANVDARASHLVQFAKMGSIYMEHVIGIKSPKVGIVNIGAEEEKGNALVKETFPLLKEEKELNFIGSVEAREIPHGQADVIVTEAFSGNVILKLYEGVGAVLISKVKEGLMSTLRSKIGALLIKPALKSTLKSFDASEYGGAPLLGLNDLVVKTHGSSKAKEVSNTLIQCVTFKKQKINEKIRESIQSEQKSAE
;
A
#
# COMPACT_ATOMS: atom_id res chain seq x y z
N MET A 1 -10.91 -27.07 -0.28
CA MET A 1 -11.50 -25.84 -0.79
C MET A 1 -10.61 -24.71 -0.31
N SER A 2 -10.21 -23.78 -1.20
CA SER A 2 -9.49 -22.59 -0.80
C SER A 2 -10.37 -21.75 0.14
N GLU A 3 -9.74 -21.14 1.14
CA GLU A 3 -10.46 -20.28 2.10
C GLU A 3 -10.81 -18.95 1.43
N ILE A 4 -12.11 -18.58 1.43
CA ILE A 4 -12.57 -17.30 0.87
C ILE A 4 -12.01 -16.14 1.69
N THR A 5 -11.43 -15.17 1.02
CA THR A 5 -11.00 -13.91 1.64
C THR A 5 -12.13 -12.89 1.58
N VAL A 6 -12.54 -12.41 2.73
CA VAL A 6 -13.62 -11.43 2.88
C VAL A 6 -13.02 -10.03 3.04
N ILE A 7 -13.37 -9.10 2.15
CA ILE A 7 -12.80 -7.75 2.15
C ILE A 7 -13.89 -6.70 2.35
N ALA A 8 -13.68 -5.79 3.29
CA ALA A 8 -14.48 -4.59 3.48
C ALA A 8 -13.88 -3.45 2.64
N LEU A 9 -14.57 -3.01 1.59
CA LEU A 9 -14.14 -1.94 0.70
C LEU A 9 -14.94 -0.66 0.97
N ASP A 10 -14.24 0.40 1.36
CA ASP A 10 -14.78 1.76 1.40
C ASP A 10 -15.02 2.25 -0.03
N VAL A 11 -16.28 2.35 -0.44
CA VAL A 11 -16.63 2.82 -1.79
C VAL A 11 -16.95 4.31 -1.85
N MET A 12 -16.89 5.02 -0.72
CA MET A 12 -17.13 6.45 -0.65
C MET A 12 -15.84 7.28 -0.61
N GLY A 13 -14.68 6.63 -0.43
CA GLY A 13 -13.38 7.28 -0.36
C GLY A 13 -12.70 7.41 -1.72
N GLY A 14 -11.96 8.52 -1.91
CA GLY A 14 -11.21 8.82 -3.13
C GLY A 14 -11.94 9.69 -4.14
N ASP A 15 -11.18 10.21 -5.11
CA ASP A 15 -11.63 11.22 -6.08
C ASP A 15 -12.63 10.65 -7.10
N ASN A 16 -12.61 9.33 -7.30
CA ASN A 16 -13.41 8.61 -8.30
C ASN A 16 -14.51 7.74 -7.66
N ALA A 17 -14.81 7.98 -6.38
CA ALA A 17 -15.86 7.26 -5.64
C ALA A 17 -17.27 7.71 -6.10
N PRO A 18 -18.28 6.84 -6.04
CA PRO A 18 -18.18 5.39 -5.79
C PRO A 18 -17.87 4.57 -7.05
N GLY A 19 -17.93 5.17 -8.25
CA GLY A 19 -17.97 4.46 -9.55
C GLY A 19 -16.76 3.56 -9.77
N GLU A 20 -15.53 4.09 -9.65
CA GLU A 20 -14.32 3.29 -9.86
C GLU A 20 -14.10 2.25 -8.74
N MET A 21 -14.56 2.53 -7.51
CA MET A 21 -14.47 1.58 -6.40
C MET A 21 -15.37 0.37 -6.63
N VAL A 22 -16.64 0.60 -6.98
CA VAL A 22 -17.61 -0.46 -7.31
C VAL A 22 -17.15 -1.26 -8.53
N LYS A 23 -16.73 -0.57 -9.61
CA LYS A 23 -16.19 -1.24 -10.80
C LYS A 23 -14.98 -2.11 -10.47
N GLY A 24 -14.06 -1.62 -9.67
CA GLY A 24 -12.87 -2.35 -9.24
C GLY A 24 -13.21 -3.62 -8.45
N ALA A 25 -14.24 -3.57 -7.59
CA ALA A 25 -14.75 -4.75 -6.90
C ALA A 25 -15.32 -5.79 -7.88
N VAL A 26 -16.15 -5.36 -8.82
CA VAL A 26 -16.71 -6.25 -9.85
C VAL A 26 -15.60 -6.88 -10.70
N ASP A 27 -14.61 -6.08 -11.13
CA ASP A 27 -13.46 -6.56 -11.92
C ASP A 27 -12.62 -7.58 -11.11
N ALA A 28 -12.47 -7.39 -9.78
CA ALA A 28 -11.77 -8.33 -8.90
C ALA A 28 -12.49 -9.68 -8.80
N LEU A 29 -13.82 -9.68 -8.64
CA LEU A 29 -14.63 -10.91 -8.62
C LEU A 29 -14.52 -11.73 -9.91
N GLY A 30 -14.32 -11.06 -11.04
CA GLY A 30 -14.13 -11.73 -12.35
C GLY A 30 -12.74 -12.38 -12.50
N ARG A 31 -11.75 -11.91 -11.74
CA ARG A 31 -10.34 -12.33 -11.84
C ARG A 31 -9.91 -13.30 -10.74
N GLU A 32 -10.54 -13.22 -9.56
CA GLU A 32 -10.22 -14.03 -8.38
C GLU A 32 -11.49 -14.71 -7.87
N GLN A 33 -11.42 -16.05 -7.67
CA GLN A 33 -12.56 -16.84 -7.20
C GLN A 33 -12.65 -16.89 -5.67
N ASP A 34 -11.53 -16.76 -4.98
CA ASP A 34 -11.43 -16.89 -3.53
C ASP A 34 -11.69 -15.56 -2.78
N ILE A 35 -12.54 -14.69 -3.33
CA ILE A 35 -12.82 -13.37 -2.78
C ILE A 35 -14.32 -13.11 -2.59
N LYS A 36 -14.70 -12.54 -1.45
CA LYS A 36 -16.00 -11.90 -1.21
C LYS A 36 -15.76 -10.44 -0.79
N VAL A 37 -16.57 -9.50 -1.27
CA VAL A 37 -16.42 -8.08 -1.00
C VAL A 37 -17.68 -7.51 -0.37
N TYR A 38 -17.52 -6.81 0.75
CA TYR A 38 -18.51 -5.91 1.31
C TYR A 38 -18.25 -4.49 0.80
N LEU A 39 -19.21 -3.89 0.11
CA LEU A 39 -19.17 -2.51 -0.36
C LEU A 39 -19.80 -1.61 0.69
N LEU A 40 -18.96 -0.81 1.37
CA LEU A 40 -19.39 0.10 2.43
C LEU A 40 -19.62 1.50 1.87
N GLY A 41 -20.87 1.95 1.90
CA GLY A 41 -21.23 3.25 1.38
C GLY A 41 -22.74 3.53 1.47
N LYS A 42 -23.17 4.67 0.93
CA LYS A 42 -24.60 5.00 0.84
C LYS A 42 -25.27 4.03 -0.13
N GLU A 43 -26.20 3.24 0.40
CA GLU A 43 -26.81 2.10 -0.31
C GLU A 43 -27.43 2.48 -1.65
N ASP A 44 -28.11 3.62 -1.75
CA ASP A 44 -28.71 4.14 -2.97
C ASP A 44 -27.67 4.42 -4.05
N MET A 45 -26.53 5.08 -3.67
CA MET A 45 -25.44 5.37 -4.59
C MET A 45 -24.72 4.11 -5.05
N VAL A 46 -24.44 3.19 -4.12
CA VAL A 46 -23.76 1.92 -4.43
C VAL A 46 -24.62 1.06 -5.35
N ASN A 47 -25.92 0.91 -5.07
CA ASN A 47 -26.84 0.15 -5.89
C ASN A 47 -27.02 0.74 -7.30
N ALA A 48 -27.04 2.09 -7.43
CA ALA A 48 -27.10 2.76 -8.73
C ALA A 48 -25.84 2.43 -9.59
N GLU A 49 -24.66 2.35 -8.98
CA GLU A 49 -23.45 1.94 -9.68
C GLU A 49 -23.48 0.44 -10.06
N LEU A 50 -23.91 -0.42 -9.14
CA LEU A 50 -23.97 -1.88 -9.36
C LEU A 50 -24.92 -2.27 -10.50
N GLN A 51 -25.98 -1.51 -10.74
CA GLN A 51 -26.92 -1.76 -11.87
C GLN A 51 -26.24 -1.71 -13.25
N LYS A 52 -25.07 -1.11 -13.36
CA LYS A 52 -24.29 -1.02 -14.60
C LYS A 52 -23.54 -2.30 -14.95
N TYR A 53 -23.48 -3.28 -14.03
CA TYR A 53 -22.62 -4.45 -14.13
C TYR A 53 -23.40 -5.75 -13.88
N THR A 54 -22.87 -6.83 -14.46
CA THR A 54 -23.27 -8.21 -14.11
C THR A 54 -22.20 -8.79 -13.20
N TYR A 55 -22.58 -9.32 -12.04
CA TYR A 55 -21.67 -9.87 -11.04
C TYR A 55 -22.33 -10.98 -10.22
N ASP A 56 -21.53 -11.78 -9.52
CA ASP A 56 -22.01 -12.82 -8.60
C ASP A 56 -22.50 -12.18 -7.29
N LYS A 57 -23.81 -12.17 -7.09
CA LYS A 57 -24.48 -11.58 -5.93
C LYS A 57 -24.13 -12.28 -4.60
N ASN A 58 -23.65 -13.52 -4.63
CA ASN A 58 -23.28 -14.24 -3.43
C ASN A 58 -21.89 -13.80 -2.90
N ARG A 59 -21.07 -13.18 -3.77
CA ARG A 59 -19.72 -12.73 -3.45
C ARG A 59 -19.57 -11.22 -3.31
N LEU A 60 -20.66 -10.46 -3.47
CA LEU A 60 -20.66 -9.02 -3.32
C LEU A 60 -21.91 -8.58 -2.57
N GLU A 61 -21.75 -7.86 -1.48
CA GLU A 61 -22.83 -7.43 -0.59
C GLU A 61 -22.65 -5.96 -0.22
N VAL A 62 -23.75 -5.21 -0.19
CA VAL A 62 -23.74 -3.79 0.19
C VAL A 62 -23.99 -3.67 1.69
N VAL A 63 -23.12 -2.91 2.34
CA VAL A 63 -23.28 -2.51 3.76
C VAL A 63 -23.53 -1.02 3.79
N ASN A 64 -24.77 -0.65 4.14
CA ASN A 64 -25.14 0.77 4.18
C ASN A 64 -24.39 1.52 5.26
N THR A 65 -23.82 2.67 4.88
CA THR A 65 -23.20 3.64 5.79
C THR A 65 -23.66 5.04 5.41
N THR A 66 -23.98 5.87 6.41
CA THR A 66 -24.63 7.17 6.16
C THR A 66 -23.66 8.34 6.17
N GLU A 67 -22.46 8.16 6.72
CA GLU A 67 -21.48 9.23 6.90
C GLU A 67 -20.25 8.99 6.00
N VAL A 68 -19.64 10.09 5.55
CA VAL A 68 -18.39 10.08 4.77
C VAL A 68 -17.36 10.94 5.49
N ILE A 69 -16.13 10.42 5.64
CA ILE A 69 -14.99 11.20 6.15
C ILE A 69 -14.27 11.84 4.96
N GLU A 70 -14.31 13.17 4.91
CA GLU A 70 -13.67 13.94 3.85
C GLU A 70 -12.14 14.05 4.08
N THR A 71 -11.38 14.24 3.00
CA THR A 71 -9.91 14.29 3.05
C THR A 71 -9.39 15.45 3.90
N ALA A 72 -10.10 16.58 3.91
CA ALA A 72 -9.71 17.78 4.65
C ALA A 72 -10.11 17.78 6.14
N GLU A 73 -10.86 16.76 6.60
CA GLU A 73 -11.30 16.70 8.01
C GLU A 73 -10.14 16.30 8.94
N PRO A 74 -10.06 16.92 10.14
CA PRO A 74 -9.11 16.48 11.16
C PRO A 74 -9.33 15.00 11.52
N PRO A 75 -8.35 14.12 11.26
CA PRO A 75 -8.54 12.66 11.29
C PRO A 75 -9.04 12.11 12.61
N VAL A 76 -8.48 12.58 13.72
CA VAL A 76 -8.85 12.11 15.08
C VAL A 76 -10.32 12.45 15.38
N ASN A 77 -10.76 13.67 15.03
CA ASN A 77 -12.13 14.09 15.25
C ASN A 77 -13.12 13.35 14.34
N ALA A 78 -12.74 13.14 13.07
CA ALA A 78 -13.55 12.41 12.11
C ALA A 78 -13.80 10.96 12.57
N ILE A 79 -12.77 10.21 12.92
CA ILE A 79 -12.87 8.83 13.44
C ILE A 79 -13.67 8.77 14.75
N ARG A 80 -13.55 9.80 15.60
CA ARG A 80 -14.28 9.84 16.87
C ARG A 80 -15.77 10.13 16.71
N ARG A 81 -16.14 11.02 15.77
CA ARG A 81 -17.51 11.52 15.59
C ARG A 81 -18.32 10.71 14.58
N LYS A 82 -17.75 10.40 13.41
CA LYS A 82 -18.44 9.72 12.30
C LYS A 82 -18.38 8.20 12.44
N LYS A 83 -19.17 7.69 13.39
CA LYS A 83 -19.18 6.26 13.76
C LYS A 83 -19.82 5.35 12.70
N ASP A 84 -20.64 5.92 11.83
CA ASP A 84 -21.33 5.25 10.73
C ASP A 84 -20.69 5.58 9.36
N SER A 85 -19.42 6.01 9.37
CA SER A 85 -18.67 6.17 8.12
C SER A 85 -18.13 4.84 7.61
N SER A 86 -18.02 4.71 6.28
CA SER A 86 -17.46 3.54 5.60
C SER A 86 -16.09 3.12 6.18
N ILE A 87 -15.22 4.09 6.52
CA ILE A 87 -13.92 3.83 7.15
C ILE A 87 -14.08 3.21 8.54
N VAL A 88 -14.91 3.79 9.41
CA VAL A 88 -15.08 3.31 10.79
C VAL A 88 -15.79 1.95 10.82
N VAL A 89 -16.84 1.79 10.02
CA VAL A 89 -17.60 0.53 9.92
C VAL A 89 -16.70 -0.59 9.37
N GLY A 90 -15.96 -0.33 8.28
CA GLY A 90 -15.08 -1.32 7.69
C GLY A 90 -13.96 -1.78 8.63
N MET A 91 -13.32 -0.85 9.34
CA MET A 91 -12.30 -1.21 10.33
C MET A 91 -12.86 -1.99 11.54
N LYS A 92 -14.10 -1.71 11.95
CA LYS A 92 -14.78 -2.53 12.97
C LYS A 92 -15.07 -3.94 12.44
N MET A 93 -15.50 -4.09 11.18
CA MET A 93 -15.74 -5.40 10.60
C MET A 93 -14.48 -6.27 10.60
N VAL A 94 -13.33 -5.66 10.30
CA VAL A 94 -12.04 -6.37 10.35
C VAL A 94 -11.69 -6.76 11.79
N LYS A 95 -11.77 -5.83 12.73
CA LYS A 95 -11.52 -6.10 14.15
C LYS A 95 -12.43 -7.20 14.75
N GLU A 96 -13.67 -7.28 14.28
CA GLU A 96 -14.66 -8.26 14.72
C GLU A 96 -14.56 -9.61 13.98
N GLY A 97 -13.60 -9.76 13.07
CA GLY A 97 -13.42 -10.96 12.25
C GLY A 97 -14.53 -11.18 11.22
N LYS A 98 -15.33 -10.15 10.90
CA LYS A 98 -16.35 -10.19 9.85
C LYS A 98 -15.74 -9.99 8.44
N ALA A 99 -14.59 -9.37 8.38
CA ALA A 99 -13.77 -9.22 7.18
C ALA A 99 -12.30 -9.48 7.50
N ASP A 100 -11.55 -9.99 6.54
CA ASP A 100 -10.12 -10.28 6.66
C ASP A 100 -9.24 -9.05 6.35
N ALA A 101 -9.78 -8.11 5.57
CA ALA A 101 -9.08 -6.89 5.18
C ALA A 101 -10.04 -5.72 5.05
N PHE A 102 -9.53 -4.51 5.33
CA PHE A 102 -10.18 -3.25 4.99
C PHE A 102 -9.37 -2.52 3.91
N VAL A 103 -10.05 -2.04 2.87
CA VAL A 103 -9.45 -1.31 1.75
C VAL A 103 -10.15 0.04 1.58
N SER A 104 -9.38 1.11 1.42
CA SER A 104 -9.92 2.47 1.21
C SER A 104 -8.99 3.35 0.37
N ALA A 105 -9.57 4.16 -0.51
CA ALA A 105 -8.93 5.28 -1.21
C ALA A 105 -9.13 6.63 -0.50
N GLY A 106 -9.80 6.65 0.65
CA GLY A 106 -10.17 7.84 1.39
C GLY A 106 -9.02 8.54 2.12
N SER A 107 -9.37 9.36 3.12
CA SER A 107 -8.42 10.15 3.91
C SER A 107 -7.32 9.30 4.55
N SER A 108 -6.05 9.52 4.14
CA SER A 108 -4.89 8.81 4.70
C SER A 108 -4.80 8.98 6.21
N GLY A 109 -5.01 10.20 6.71
CA GLY A 109 -4.99 10.47 8.14
C GLY A 109 -6.07 9.69 8.90
N ALA A 110 -7.29 9.60 8.35
CA ALA A 110 -8.38 8.83 8.97
C ALA A 110 -8.08 7.33 8.97
N ILE A 111 -7.51 6.80 7.89
CA ILE A 111 -7.12 5.39 7.77
C ILE A 111 -6.02 5.07 8.80
N LEU A 112 -5.00 5.93 8.94
CA LEU A 112 -3.91 5.76 9.90
C LEU A 112 -4.42 5.80 11.35
N VAL A 113 -5.23 6.80 11.70
CA VAL A 113 -5.80 6.93 13.05
C VAL A 113 -6.76 5.77 13.34
N GLY A 114 -7.66 5.46 12.42
CA GLY A 114 -8.61 4.35 12.56
C GLY A 114 -7.91 3.00 12.71
N GLY A 115 -6.88 2.74 11.88
CA GLY A 115 -6.07 1.54 11.97
C GLY A 115 -5.44 1.37 13.37
N GLN A 116 -4.86 2.43 13.92
CA GLN A 116 -4.26 2.37 15.26
C GLN A 116 -5.29 2.27 16.40
N VAL A 117 -6.41 2.99 16.31
CA VAL A 117 -7.37 3.13 17.44
C VAL A 117 -8.45 2.04 17.40
N ILE A 118 -8.90 1.63 16.21
CA ILE A 118 -9.98 0.65 16.06
C ILE A 118 -9.42 -0.76 15.91
N VAL A 119 -8.56 -0.98 14.88
CA VAL A 119 -7.96 -2.30 14.62
C VAL A 119 -6.91 -2.64 15.67
N GLY A 120 -6.09 -1.67 16.03
CA GLY A 120 -5.03 -1.82 17.03
C GLY A 120 -3.72 -2.34 16.42
N ARG A 121 -2.64 -2.14 17.17
CA ARG A 121 -1.28 -2.55 16.78
C ARG A 121 -0.97 -3.94 17.32
N ILE A 122 -0.13 -4.69 16.62
CA ILE A 122 0.52 -5.89 17.14
C ILE A 122 1.32 -5.48 18.39
N LYS A 123 1.23 -6.29 19.45
CA LYS A 123 1.97 -6.04 20.70
C LYS A 123 3.49 -6.02 20.38
N GLY A 124 4.16 -4.95 20.76
CA GLY A 124 5.57 -4.72 20.48
C GLY A 124 5.82 -3.79 19.28
N VAL A 125 4.87 -3.61 18.38
CA VAL A 125 4.97 -2.62 17.31
C VAL A 125 4.74 -1.21 17.88
N GLU A 126 5.75 -0.34 17.76
CA GLU A 126 5.67 1.04 18.25
C GLU A 126 4.82 1.92 17.33
N ARG A 127 5.04 1.82 16.02
CA ARG A 127 4.35 2.60 14.99
C ARG A 127 4.10 1.75 13.73
N PRO A 128 2.88 1.63 13.25
CA PRO A 128 2.56 1.02 11.96
C PRO A 128 3.04 1.92 10.81
N PRO A 129 3.95 1.46 9.93
CA PRO A 129 4.34 2.19 8.74
C PRO A 129 3.37 1.94 7.58
N LEU A 130 3.30 2.90 6.65
CA LEU A 130 2.68 2.71 5.34
C LEU A 130 3.75 2.22 4.36
N ALA A 131 3.55 1.06 3.74
CA ALA A 131 4.52 0.44 2.85
C ALA A 131 4.00 0.41 1.41
N SER A 132 4.75 0.98 0.46
CA SER A 132 4.37 1.04 -0.96
C SER A 132 5.41 0.36 -1.84
N LEU A 133 4.97 -0.49 -2.76
CA LEU A 133 5.84 -1.01 -3.81
C LEU A 133 6.07 0.06 -4.87
N ILE A 134 7.33 0.24 -5.25
CA ILE A 134 7.75 1.13 -6.33
C ILE A 134 8.50 0.34 -7.38
N PRO A 135 8.26 0.60 -8.69
CA PRO A 135 8.97 -0.08 -9.77
C PRO A 135 10.44 0.34 -9.84
N THR A 136 11.30 -0.60 -10.17
CA THR A 136 12.74 -0.38 -10.39
C THR A 136 13.20 -1.11 -11.65
N GLU A 137 14.44 -0.88 -12.09
CA GLU A 137 15.05 -1.63 -13.22
C GLU A 137 15.09 -3.14 -12.97
N LYS A 138 15.14 -3.58 -11.71
CA LYS A 138 15.26 -5.00 -11.33
C LYS A 138 13.94 -5.64 -10.90
N GLY A 139 12.83 -4.94 -11.06
CA GLY A 139 11.50 -5.37 -10.61
C GLY A 139 10.84 -4.36 -9.69
N VAL A 140 10.68 -4.70 -8.42
CA VAL A 140 10.07 -3.79 -7.43
C VAL A 140 10.92 -3.66 -6.18
N ALA A 141 10.84 -2.52 -5.51
CA ALA A 141 11.33 -2.30 -4.17
C ALA A 141 10.20 -1.82 -3.25
N LEU A 142 10.29 -2.10 -1.97
CA LEU A 142 9.35 -1.63 -0.97
C LEU A 142 9.87 -0.35 -0.32
N LEU A 143 9.18 0.74 -0.50
CA LEU A 143 9.44 2.00 0.22
C LEU A 143 8.64 2.01 1.53
N ILE A 144 9.32 2.18 2.64
CA ILE A 144 8.75 2.11 3.99
C ILE A 144 9.50 3.05 4.96
N ASP A 145 8.91 4.02 5.62
CA ASP A 145 7.53 4.48 5.65
C ASP A 145 7.30 5.54 4.57
N CYS A 146 6.16 5.50 3.91
CA CYS A 146 5.84 6.45 2.84
C CYS A 146 4.64 7.37 3.14
N GLY A 147 4.26 7.52 4.44
CA GLY A 147 3.17 8.44 4.74
C GLY A 147 2.49 8.34 6.10
N ALA A 148 2.99 7.51 7.03
CA ALA A 148 2.35 7.29 8.32
C ALA A 148 3.02 8.05 9.49
N ASN A 149 4.35 8.03 9.59
CA ASN A 149 5.09 8.49 10.75
C ASN A 149 6.15 9.53 10.37
N VAL A 150 5.77 10.81 10.37
CA VAL A 150 6.67 11.92 10.02
C VAL A 150 7.78 12.08 11.05
N ASP A 151 7.42 12.03 12.34
CA ASP A 151 8.36 12.12 13.46
C ASP A 151 8.74 10.71 13.95
N ALA A 152 9.49 9.97 13.12
CA ALA A 152 9.98 8.65 13.48
C ALA A 152 11.21 8.72 14.40
N ARG A 153 11.46 7.64 15.16
CA ARG A 153 12.66 7.41 15.96
C ARG A 153 13.49 6.30 15.32
N ALA A 154 14.73 6.15 15.71
CA ALA A 154 15.61 5.09 15.22
C ALA A 154 15.00 3.69 15.43
N SER A 155 14.40 3.40 16.60
CA SER A 155 13.71 2.14 16.87
C SER A 155 12.56 1.86 15.90
N HIS A 156 11.84 2.91 15.48
CA HIS A 156 10.77 2.74 14.47
C HIS A 156 11.34 2.29 13.12
N LEU A 157 12.44 2.90 12.66
CA LEU A 157 13.07 2.56 11.38
C LEU A 157 13.62 1.13 11.39
N VAL A 158 14.15 0.66 12.51
CA VAL A 158 14.56 -0.74 12.68
C VAL A 158 13.35 -1.68 12.55
N GLN A 159 12.23 -1.37 13.21
CA GLN A 159 11.01 -2.16 13.06
C GLN A 159 10.47 -2.10 11.62
N PHE A 160 10.55 -0.96 10.92
CA PHE A 160 10.14 -0.83 9.53
C PHE A 160 10.99 -1.72 8.62
N ALA A 161 12.31 -1.75 8.84
CA ALA A 161 13.23 -2.63 8.12
C ALA A 161 12.84 -4.11 8.25
N LYS A 162 12.54 -4.56 9.46
CA LYS A 162 12.11 -5.94 9.74
C LYS A 162 10.78 -6.26 9.07
N MET A 163 9.77 -5.42 9.27
CA MET A 163 8.46 -5.61 8.64
C MET A 163 8.54 -5.58 7.11
N GLY A 164 9.36 -4.69 6.56
CA GLY A 164 9.62 -4.61 5.12
C GLY A 164 10.32 -5.85 4.59
N SER A 165 11.31 -6.39 5.31
CA SER A 165 12.00 -7.63 4.95
C SER A 165 11.03 -8.82 4.91
N ILE A 166 10.19 -8.98 5.94
CA ILE A 166 9.14 -10.01 5.99
C ILE A 166 8.18 -9.87 4.81
N TYR A 167 7.76 -8.65 4.49
CA TYR A 167 6.88 -8.39 3.36
C TYR A 167 7.52 -8.81 2.03
N MET A 168 8.75 -8.38 1.75
CA MET A 168 9.44 -8.70 0.50
C MET A 168 9.73 -10.19 0.35
N GLU A 169 10.05 -10.86 1.45
CA GLU A 169 10.30 -12.30 1.43
C GLU A 169 9.03 -13.10 1.17
N HIS A 170 7.94 -12.80 1.86
CA HIS A 170 6.76 -13.65 1.84
C HIS A 170 5.71 -13.23 0.81
N VAL A 171 5.58 -11.94 0.47
CA VAL A 171 4.62 -11.46 -0.52
C VAL A 171 5.23 -11.44 -1.92
N ILE A 172 6.46 -10.93 -2.04
CA ILE A 172 7.13 -10.79 -3.33
C ILE A 172 7.98 -12.02 -3.66
N GLY A 173 8.46 -12.76 -2.65
CA GLY A 173 9.24 -13.98 -2.83
C GLY A 173 10.74 -13.75 -2.96
N ILE A 174 11.26 -12.60 -2.55
CA ILE A 174 12.69 -12.28 -2.58
C ILE A 174 13.34 -12.82 -1.30
N LYS A 175 14.12 -13.89 -1.42
CA LYS A 175 14.86 -14.46 -0.29
C LYS A 175 15.96 -13.50 0.18
N SER A 176 16.02 -13.28 1.52
CA SER A 176 17.02 -12.39 2.14
C SER A 176 17.08 -11.02 1.44
N PRO A 177 15.96 -10.25 1.43
CA PRO A 177 15.87 -9.00 0.69
C PRO A 177 16.90 -7.99 1.22
N LYS A 178 17.52 -7.25 0.31
CA LYS A 178 18.49 -6.21 0.63
C LYS A 178 17.78 -5.02 1.25
N VAL A 179 18.17 -4.66 2.46
CA VAL A 179 17.61 -3.54 3.21
C VAL A 179 18.58 -2.37 3.17
N GLY A 180 18.12 -1.20 2.71
CA GLY A 180 18.91 0.03 2.71
C GLY A 180 18.17 1.17 3.39
N ILE A 181 18.92 2.06 4.07
CA ILE A 181 18.37 3.29 4.65
C ILE A 181 18.58 4.46 3.70
N VAL A 182 17.55 5.27 3.49
CA VAL A 182 17.65 6.47 2.65
C VAL A 182 18.63 7.46 3.28
N ASN A 183 19.62 7.90 2.51
CA ASN A 183 20.63 8.83 2.95
C ASN A 183 21.01 9.81 1.81
N ILE A 184 21.75 10.88 2.15
CA ILE A 184 22.26 11.91 1.23
C ILE A 184 23.60 11.55 0.61
N GLY A 185 24.19 10.42 0.97
CA GLY A 185 25.46 9.89 0.46
C GLY A 185 25.71 8.48 0.97
N ALA A 186 26.68 7.79 0.39
CA ALA A 186 26.97 6.38 0.70
C ALA A 186 27.69 6.18 2.07
N GLU A 187 28.34 7.23 2.56
CA GLU A 187 29.18 7.17 3.77
C GLU A 187 28.32 7.13 5.05
N GLU A 188 28.75 6.34 6.04
CA GLU A 188 28.03 6.15 7.33
C GLU A 188 27.86 7.44 8.12
N GLU A 189 28.81 8.38 8.01
CA GLU A 189 28.81 9.64 8.75
C GLU A 189 27.85 10.68 8.18
N LYS A 190 27.36 10.47 6.96
CA LYS A 190 26.39 11.37 6.31
C LYS A 190 24.97 11.15 6.83
N GLY A 191 24.14 12.14 6.60
CA GLY A 191 22.72 12.10 6.94
C GLY A 191 22.35 12.99 8.13
N ASN A 192 21.06 13.03 8.41
CA ASN A 192 20.51 13.74 9.57
C ASN A 192 20.70 12.92 10.86
N ALA A 193 20.30 13.48 12.00
CA ALA A 193 20.43 12.83 13.30
C ALA A 193 19.74 11.45 13.34
N LEU A 194 18.54 11.34 12.76
CA LEU A 194 17.78 10.09 12.73
C LEU A 194 18.52 8.98 11.97
N VAL A 195 19.08 9.30 10.79
CA VAL A 195 19.84 8.32 9.99
C VAL A 195 21.09 7.87 10.73
N LYS A 196 21.86 8.82 11.33
CA LYS A 196 23.07 8.51 12.10
C LYS A 196 22.80 7.65 13.34
N GLU A 197 21.67 7.84 14.00
CA GLU A 197 21.23 7.02 15.12
C GLU A 197 20.75 5.63 14.67
N THR A 198 20.04 5.55 13.54
CA THR A 198 19.45 4.30 13.04
C THR A 198 20.48 3.37 12.38
N PHE A 199 21.46 3.93 11.68
CA PHE A 199 22.43 3.16 10.88
C PHE A 199 23.16 2.08 11.69
N PRO A 200 23.77 2.38 12.85
CA PRO A 200 24.44 1.35 13.65
C PRO A 200 23.46 0.28 14.16
N LEU A 201 22.24 0.66 14.53
CA LEU A 201 21.23 -0.29 14.97
C LEU A 201 20.86 -1.29 13.86
N LEU A 202 20.66 -0.82 12.62
CA LEU A 202 20.41 -1.70 11.48
C LEU A 202 21.60 -2.61 11.17
N LYS A 203 22.83 -2.14 11.36
CA LYS A 203 24.06 -2.92 11.15
C LYS A 203 24.24 -4.06 12.16
N GLU A 204 23.70 -3.90 13.37
CA GLU A 204 23.73 -4.89 14.44
C GLU A 204 22.66 -6.00 14.25
N GLU A 205 21.62 -5.74 13.45
CA GLU A 205 20.53 -6.67 13.19
C GLU A 205 20.95 -7.83 12.27
N LYS A 206 21.30 -8.96 12.88
CA LYS A 206 21.82 -10.15 12.16
C LYS A 206 20.82 -10.81 11.22
N GLU A 207 19.53 -10.61 11.45
CA GLU A 207 18.45 -11.18 10.62
C GLU A 207 18.18 -10.34 9.37
N LEU A 208 18.72 -9.13 9.29
CA LEU A 208 18.56 -8.25 8.13
C LEU A 208 19.77 -8.33 7.19
N ASN A 209 19.52 -8.44 5.91
CA ASN A 209 20.54 -8.23 4.88
C ASN A 209 20.73 -6.72 4.64
N PHE A 210 21.26 -6.03 5.65
CA PHE A 210 21.47 -4.59 5.61
C PHE A 210 22.67 -4.23 4.72
N ILE A 211 22.43 -3.44 3.68
CA ILE A 211 23.44 -3.05 2.68
C ILE A 211 23.99 -1.63 2.87
N GLY A 212 23.54 -0.92 3.93
CA GLY A 212 23.97 0.45 4.22
C GLY A 212 23.07 1.54 3.65
N SER A 213 23.66 2.68 3.31
CA SER A 213 22.96 3.85 2.77
C SER A 213 22.52 3.66 1.32
N VAL A 214 21.34 4.18 0.98
CA VAL A 214 20.81 4.26 -0.39
C VAL A 214 20.50 5.72 -0.71
N GLU A 215 21.16 6.28 -1.70
CA GLU A 215 20.84 7.61 -2.21
C GLU A 215 19.56 7.55 -3.06
N ALA A 216 18.75 8.62 -3.00
CA ALA A 216 17.47 8.66 -3.73
C ALA A 216 17.61 8.40 -5.26
N ARG A 217 18.73 8.80 -5.86
CA ARG A 217 19.02 8.54 -7.29
C ARG A 217 19.25 7.06 -7.61
N GLU A 218 19.64 6.24 -6.63
CA GLU A 218 19.92 4.81 -6.81
C GLU A 218 18.65 3.95 -6.62
N ILE A 219 17.57 4.52 -6.09
CA ILE A 219 16.29 3.82 -5.91
C ILE A 219 15.76 3.24 -7.22
N PRO A 220 15.68 4.00 -8.35
CA PRO A 220 15.22 3.46 -9.63
C PRO A 220 16.05 2.29 -10.17
N HIS A 221 17.32 2.21 -9.77
CA HIS A 221 18.24 1.14 -10.21
C HIS A 221 18.08 -0.17 -9.42
N GLY A 222 17.22 -0.19 -8.37
CA GLY A 222 16.98 -1.41 -7.59
C GLY A 222 18.22 -1.88 -6.84
N GLN A 223 18.92 -0.98 -6.16
CA GLN A 223 20.06 -1.29 -5.31
C GLN A 223 19.62 -2.05 -4.05
N ALA A 224 18.50 -1.65 -3.46
CA ALA A 224 17.86 -2.29 -2.32
C ALA A 224 16.45 -2.79 -2.68
N ASP A 225 16.02 -3.86 -1.99
CA ASP A 225 14.66 -4.42 -2.11
C ASP A 225 13.72 -3.77 -1.09
N VAL A 226 14.25 -3.35 0.07
CA VAL A 226 13.54 -2.60 1.12
C VAL A 226 14.25 -1.28 1.34
N ILE A 227 13.53 -0.18 1.17
CA ILE A 227 14.04 1.18 1.26
C ILE A 227 13.42 1.84 2.48
N VAL A 228 14.21 1.98 3.55
CA VAL A 228 13.76 2.43 4.86
C VAL A 228 13.97 3.93 5.01
N THR A 229 12.92 4.62 5.43
CA THR A 229 12.96 6.06 5.73
C THR A 229 11.82 6.44 6.69
N GLU A 230 11.81 7.66 7.21
CA GLU A 230 10.64 8.24 7.86
C GLU A 230 9.62 8.77 6.83
N ALA A 231 8.38 9.00 7.27
CA ALA A 231 7.28 9.24 6.34
C ALA A 231 7.37 10.55 5.54
N PHE A 232 8.06 11.58 6.03
CA PHE A 232 8.21 12.82 5.26
C PHE A 232 9.07 12.59 4.01
N SER A 233 10.28 12.06 4.20
CA SER A 233 11.19 11.72 3.08
C SER A 233 10.57 10.65 2.18
N GLY A 234 9.96 9.63 2.76
CA GLY A 234 9.30 8.57 1.99
C GLY A 234 8.13 9.07 1.14
N ASN A 235 7.29 9.95 1.67
CA ASN A 235 6.21 10.55 0.89
C ASN A 235 6.72 11.48 -0.22
N VAL A 236 7.79 12.24 0.04
CA VAL A 236 8.46 13.09 -0.98
C VAL A 236 9.02 12.21 -2.10
N ILE A 237 9.73 11.12 -1.77
CA ILE A 237 10.26 10.17 -2.76
C ILE A 237 9.11 9.58 -3.58
N LEU A 238 8.07 9.05 -2.93
CA LEU A 238 6.93 8.42 -3.62
C LEU A 238 6.26 9.39 -4.58
N LYS A 239 5.92 10.60 -4.11
CA LYS A 239 5.23 11.61 -4.91
C LYS A 239 6.08 12.13 -6.08
N LEU A 240 7.38 12.33 -5.86
CA LEU A 240 8.31 12.71 -6.92
C LEU A 240 8.42 11.59 -7.97
N TYR A 241 8.54 10.35 -7.53
CA TYR A 241 8.64 9.17 -8.40
C TYR A 241 7.40 9.02 -9.29
N GLU A 242 6.21 9.10 -8.69
CA GLU A 242 4.92 9.10 -9.40
C GLU A 242 4.83 10.26 -10.41
N GLY A 243 5.18 11.48 -9.97
CA GLY A 243 5.09 12.69 -10.80
C GLY A 243 6.04 12.66 -11.99
N VAL A 244 7.30 12.30 -11.78
CA VAL A 244 8.31 12.19 -12.86
C VAL A 244 7.90 11.10 -13.86
N GLY A 245 7.45 9.94 -13.38
CA GLY A 245 6.96 8.85 -14.23
C GLY A 245 5.80 9.29 -15.11
N ALA A 246 4.81 9.97 -14.55
CA ALA A 246 3.65 10.47 -15.28
C ALA A 246 4.03 11.50 -16.37
N VAL A 247 4.92 12.45 -16.03
CA VAL A 247 5.41 13.47 -16.98
C VAL A 247 6.21 12.81 -18.11
N LEU A 248 7.11 11.87 -17.82
CA LEU A 248 7.90 11.17 -18.82
C LEU A 248 7.00 10.39 -19.80
N ILE A 249 6.05 9.63 -19.29
CA ILE A 249 5.08 8.88 -20.11
C ILE A 249 4.27 9.85 -20.99
N SER A 250 3.83 10.99 -20.45
CA SER A 250 3.09 12.01 -21.20
C SER A 250 3.93 12.59 -22.35
N LYS A 251 5.21 12.92 -22.09
CA LYS A 251 6.14 13.45 -23.09
C LYS A 251 6.48 12.45 -24.18
N VAL A 252 6.69 11.19 -23.84
CA VAL A 252 6.89 10.11 -24.81
C VAL A 252 5.64 9.99 -25.71
N LYS A 253 4.45 9.98 -25.13
CA LYS A 253 3.18 9.93 -25.88
C LYS A 253 3.02 11.15 -26.81
N GLU A 254 3.30 12.35 -26.34
CA GLU A 254 3.26 13.58 -27.13
C GLU A 254 4.20 13.48 -28.35
N GLY A 255 5.46 13.06 -28.13
CA GLY A 255 6.44 12.87 -29.21
C GLY A 255 6.00 11.83 -30.24
N LEU A 256 5.49 10.69 -29.78
CA LEU A 256 4.99 9.62 -30.65
C LEU A 256 3.76 10.03 -31.47
N MET A 257 2.98 10.99 -30.99
CA MET A 257 1.77 11.49 -31.66
C MET A 257 2.03 12.78 -32.47
N SER A 258 3.25 13.31 -32.52
CA SER A 258 3.55 14.61 -33.12
C SER A 258 3.50 14.65 -34.64
N THR A 259 3.90 13.57 -35.34
CA THR A 259 3.91 13.49 -36.80
C THR A 259 3.23 12.20 -37.31
N LEU A 260 2.88 12.19 -38.61
CA LEU A 260 2.31 10.98 -39.22
C LEU A 260 3.31 9.80 -39.20
N ARG A 261 4.59 10.08 -39.42
CA ARG A 261 5.66 9.05 -39.37
C ARG A 261 5.82 8.47 -37.96
N SER A 262 5.84 9.33 -36.92
CA SER A 262 5.95 8.85 -35.53
C SER A 262 4.69 8.10 -35.08
N LYS A 263 3.49 8.46 -35.55
CA LYS A 263 2.26 7.71 -35.30
C LYS A 263 2.32 6.28 -35.89
N ILE A 264 2.79 6.14 -37.12
CA ILE A 264 2.97 4.83 -37.76
C ILE A 264 4.02 4.02 -36.99
N GLY A 265 5.17 4.63 -36.64
CA GLY A 265 6.19 3.99 -35.80
C GLY A 265 5.64 3.55 -34.45
N ALA A 266 4.85 4.41 -33.77
CA ALA A 266 4.21 4.10 -32.52
C ALA A 266 3.25 2.90 -32.61
N LEU A 267 2.51 2.77 -33.73
CA LEU A 267 1.64 1.62 -33.96
C LEU A 267 2.43 0.32 -34.05
N LEU A 268 3.57 0.33 -34.75
CA LEU A 268 4.44 -0.84 -34.91
C LEU A 268 5.09 -1.29 -33.61
N ILE A 269 5.53 -0.34 -32.76
CA ILE A 269 6.20 -0.64 -31.48
C ILE A 269 5.21 -0.74 -30.31
N LYS A 270 3.91 -0.53 -30.51
CA LYS A 270 2.87 -0.50 -29.46
C LYS A 270 2.94 -1.69 -28.48
N PRO A 271 3.12 -2.97 -28.94
CA PRO A 271 3.19 -4.11 -28.02
C PRO A 271 4.40 -4.02 -27.08
N ALA A 272 5.60 -3.70 -27.62
CA ALA A 272 6.83 -3.55 -26.84
C ALA A 272 6.73 -2.38 -25.86
N LEU A 273 6.26 -1.21 -26.33
CA LEU A 273 6.07 -0.03 -25.50
C LEU A 273 5.07 -0.28 -24.36
N LYS A 274 3.95 -0.97 -24.66
CA LYS A 274 2.96 -1.33 -23.63
C LYS A 274 3.55 -2.26 -22.55
N SER A 275 4.37 -3.24 -22.96
CA SER A 275 5.05 -4.15 -22.03
C SER A 275 6.02 -3.38 -21.12
N THR A 276 6.86 -2.52 -21.71
CA THR A 276 7.83 -1.71 -20.95
C THR A 276 7.11 -0.74 -19.99
N LEU A 277 6.11 -0.01 -20.46
CA LEU A 277 5.37 0.94 -19.59
C LEU A 277 4.60 0.23 -18.47
N LYS A 278 4.14 -1.00 -18.71
CA LYS A 278 3.46 -1.80 -17.68
C LYS A 278 4.38 -2.14 -16.51
N SER A 279 5.67 -2.40 -16.76
CA SER A 279 6.63 -2.70 -15.68
C SER A 279 6.90 -1.50 -14.76
N PHE A 280 6.63 -0.27 -15.22
CA PHE A 280 6.74 0.97 -14.44
C PHE A 280 5.39 1.49 -13.90
N ASP A 281 4.30 0.76 -14.12
CA ASP A 281 2.97 1.16 -13.66
C ASP A 281 2.75 0.68 -12.22
N ALA A 282 2.87 1.60 -11.25
CA ALA A 282 2.66 1.30 -9.83
C ALA A 282 1.26 0.72 -9.55
N SER A 283 0.25 1.03 -10.39
CA SER A 283 -1.11 0.49 -10.24
C SER A 283 -1.21 -1.03 -10.43
N GLU A 284 -0.21 -1.66 -11.03
CA GLU A 284 -0.13 -3.14 -11.15
C GLU A 284 0.10 -3.82 -9.80
N TYR A 285 0.72 -3.14 -8.84
CA TYR A 285 1.13 -3.72 -7.56
C TYR A 285 0.10 -3.57 -6.43
N GLY A 286 -1.02 -2.88 -6.70
CA GLY A 286 -2.10 -2.69 -5.73
C GLY A 286 -1.88 -1.54 -4.76
N GLY A 287 -2.46 -1.68 -3.56
CA GLY A 287 -2.40 -0.64 -2.53
C GLY A 287 -1.22 -0.79 -1.56
N ALA A 288 -1.06 0.21 -0.70
CA ALA A 288 -0.06 0.26 0.36
C ALA A 288 -0.65 -0.26 1.68
N PRO A 289 -0.20 -1.39 2.23
CA PRO A 289 -0.64 -1.87 3.52
C PRO A 289 -0.05 -1.04 4.68
N LEU A 290 -0.82 -0.92 5.76
CA LEU A 290 -0.33 -0.51 7.07
C LEU A 290 0.21 -1.75 7.78
N LEU A 291 1.51 -1.92 7.80
CA LEU A 291 2.15 -3.06 8.44
C LEU A 291 2.17 -2.89 9.97
N GLY A 292 2.12 -3.99 10.70
CA GLY A 292 2.17 -3.98 12.17
C GLY A 292 0.85 -3.68 12.88
N LEU A 293 -0.27 -3.64 12.17
CA LEU A 293 -1.61 -3.70 12.75
C LEU A 293 -2.01 -5.15 13.03
N ASN A 294 -2.95 -5.36 13.97
CA ASN A 294 -3.46 -6.70 14.29
C ASN A 294 -4.08 -7.40 13.08
N ASP A 295 -4.74 -6.61 12.22
CA ASP A 295 -5.44 -7.10 11.04
C ASP A 295 -5.09 -6.22 9.82
N LEU A 296 -5.44 -6.68 8.63
CA LEU A 296 -5.03 -6.07 7.38
C LEU A 296 -5.82 -4.80 7.04
N VAL A 297 -5.12 -3.69 6.93
CA VAL A 297 -5.63 -2.41 6.43
C VAL A 297 -4.76 -1.97 5.26
N VAL A 298 -5.39 -1.73 4.10
CA VAL A 298 -4.69 -1.35 2.87
C VAL A 298 -5.24 -0.04 2.34
N LYS A 299 -4.35 0.88 2.06
CA LYS A 299 -4.68 2.16 1.43
C LYS A 299 -4.39 2.12 -0.06
N THR A 300 -5.37 2.53 -0.88
CA THR A 300 -5.11 2.85 -2.30
C THR A 300 -4.89 4.36 -2.48
N HIS A 301 -4.39 4.77 -3.63
CA HIS A 301 -4.23 6.19 -3.94
C HIS A 301 -5.61 6.88 -4.05
N GLY A 302 -5.70 8.18 -3.67
CA GLY A 302 -6.97 8.92 -3.76
C GLY A 302 -7.54 9.00 -5.18
N SER A 303 -6.68 9.04 -6.21
CA SER A 303 -7.07 9.03 -7.62
C SER A 303 -7.20 7.63 -8.24
N SER A 304 -7.18 6.55 -7.43
CA SER A 304 -7.27 5.18 -7.91
C SER A 304 -8.44 4.93 -8.84
N LYS A 305 -8.19 4.15 -9.87
CA LYS A 305 -9.20 3.67 -10.81
C LYS A 305 -9.51 2.19 -10.57
N ALA A 306 -10.53 1.68 -11.22
CA ALA A 306 -11.01 0.30 -11.07
C ALA A 306 -9.90 -0.76 -11.16
N LYS A 307 -8.93 -0.59 -12.05
CA LYS A 307 -7.79 -1.50 -12.20
C LYS A 307 -6.96 -1.60 -10.90
N GLU A 308 -6.62 -0.47 -10.31
CA GLU A 308 -5.82 -0.40 -9.08
C GLU A 308 -6.59 -0.95 -7.88
N VAL A 309 -7.87 -0.59 -7.76
CA VAL A 309 -8.77 -1.15 -6.74
C VAL A 309 -8.86 -2.66 -6.88
N SER A 310 -9.09 -3.18 -8.10
CA SER A 310 -9.14 -4.62 -8.38
C SER A 310 -7.82 -5.32 -7.99
N ASN A 311 -6.67 -4.74 -8.33
CA ASN A 311 -5.36 -5.28 -7.96
C ASN A 311 -5.15 -5.27 -6.44
N THR A 312 -5.59 -4.22 -5.74
CA THR A 312 -5.52 -4.13 -4.27
C THR A 312 -6.36 -5.22 -3.60
N LEU A 313 -7.58 -5.47 -4.09
CA LEU A 313 -8.44 -6.53 -3.54
C LEU A 313 -7.81 -7.92 -3.74
N ILE A 314 -7.23 -8.18 -4.91
CA ILE A 314 -6.52 -9.44 -5.19
C ILE A 314 -5.24 -9.56 -4.34
N GLN A 315 -4.52 -8.46 -4.12
CA GLN A 315 -3.36 -8.41 -3.23
C GLN A 315 -3.74 -8.79 -1.79
N CYS A 316 -4.91 -8.38 -1.29
CA CYS A 316 -5.39 -8.77 0.04
C CYS A 316 -5.55 -10.31 0.18
N VAL A 317 -5.95 -11.00 -0.90
CA VAL A 317 -5.98 -12.47 -0.91
C VAL A 317 -4.58 -13.05 -0.72
N THR A 318 -3.58 -12.48 -1.39
CA THR A 318 -2.17 -12.87 -1.21
C THR A 318 -1.71 -12.63 0.22
N PHE A 319 -1.99 -11.47 0.80
CA PHE A 319 -1.61 -11.13 2.17
C PHE A 319 -2.20 -12.09 3.20
N LYS A 320 -3.49 -12.45 3.07
CA LYS A 320 -4.12 -13.45 3.93
C LYS A 320 -3.49 -14.83 3.76
N LYS A 321 -3.31 -15.32 2.52
CA LYS A 321 -2.69 -16.62 2.22
C LYS A 321 -1.26 -16.70 2.77
N GLN A 322 -0.50 -15.61 2.74
CA GLN A 322 0.88 -15.54 3.25
C GLN A 322 0.96 -15.23 4.75
N LYS A 323 -0.16 -14.98 5.43
CA LYS A 323 -0.25 -14.72 6.87
C LYS A 323 0.70 -13.61 7.34
N ILE A 324 0.72 -12.49 6.61
CA ILE A 324 1.71 -11.42 6.83
C ILE A 324 1.65 -10.86 8.26
N ASN A 325 0.46 -10.61 8.79
CA ASN A 325 0.31 -10.04 10.13
C ASN A 325 0.78 -11.02 11.22
N GLU A 326 0.55 -12.33 11.04
CA GLU A 326 1.05 -13.38 11.95
C GLU A 326 2.57 -13.46 11.92
N LYS A 327 3.19 -13.43 10.73
CA LYS A 327 4.65 -13.47 10.60
C LYS A 327 5.33 -12.25 11.23
N ILE A 328 4.75 -11.05 11.04
CA ILE A 328 5.23 -9.83 11.71
C ILE A 328 5.08 -9.99 13.22
N ARG A 329 3.96 -10.53 13.71
CA ARG A 329 3.73 -10.78 15.14
C ARG A 329 4.75 -11.75 15.72
N GLU A 330 5.03 -12.84 15.03
CA GLU A 330 6.00 -13.85 15.46
C GLU A 330 7.42 -13.27 15.54
N SER A 331 7.84 -12.50 14.54
CA SER A 331 9.15 -11.83 14.52
C SER A 331 9.31 -10.85 15.69
N ILE A 332 8.37 -9.94 15.89
CA ILE A 332 8.43 -8.95 16.98
C ILE A 332 8.40 -9.61 18.38
N GLN A 333 7.61 -10.68 18.55
CA GLN A 333 7.52 -11.38 19.83
C GLN A 333 8.76 -12.24 20.15
N SER A 334 9.43 -12.79 19.14
CA SER A 334 10.68 -13.54 19.34
C SER A 334 11.79 -12.64 19.88
N GLU A 335 11.87 -11.41 19.45
CA GLU A 335 12.83 -10.41 19.93
C GLU A 335 12.60 -10.05 21.40
N GLN A 336 11.34 -9.83 21.79
CA GLN A 336 11.01 -9.49 23.18
C GLN A 336 11.43 -10.60 24.15
N LYS A 337 11.27 -11.88 23.76
CA LYS A 337 11.70 -13.03 24.56
C LYS A 337 13.21 -13.20 24.63
N SER A 338 13.94 -12.71 23.62
CA SER A 338 15.40 -12.78 23.59
C SER A 338 16.06 -11.63 24.38
N ALA A 339 15.30 -10.57 24.70
CA ALA A 339 15.74 -9.40 25.45
C ALA A 339 15.39 -9.49 26.96
N GLU A 340 14.52 -10.44 27.37
CA GLU A 340 14.24 -10.82 28.76
C GLU A 340 15.20 -11.92 29.22
#